data_c53b5007d699a97cd92921ac07b44e29
#
_entry.id   c53b5007d699a97cd92921ac07b44e29
#
_cell.length_a   1.000
_cell.length_b   1.000
_cell.length_c   1.000
_cell.angle_alpha   90.00
_cell.angle_beta   90.00
_cell.angle_gamma   90.00
#
_symmetry.space_group_name_H-M   'P 1'
#
loop_
_entity.id
_entity.type
_entity.pdbx_description
1 polymer ?
#
loop_
_entity_poly.entity_id
_entity_poly.type
_entity_poly.pdbx_seq_one_letter_code
_entity_poly.pdbx_strand_id
1 'polypeptide(L)'
;MYQISSFSKLVPWSAVALVTLIAAGCGGGDNGRAPILGADVLPVQAPFITATSPPSAATDVPVSASVSAAFSKVMDPATLTVSTFTVRQGNTIIPGVVTYSGRTAVFTPSAPLTPSTVYTANVNAGARDPIMFSLVGGPVPNPWDFTTAALTPGVVPPPVVVPSPGVVPLPGVLPPPVIVPPPVVAPLGPQAVNLTCAANFAVLAGSTVTNTGPTQIVNGDVGLSPGSAVTGFPPGTVVGGSIRINDVAANDAKGCLTAAYNDAAGRTTAPILISGNLGGRTLAPGLYKSSSTLEVSSGDLVLDGPADAVWIFQIASSLTTSPARQVTLTGGALARNVFWQIGTSATLGTDSLFQGTLMADQSITLNTGAVLNGRALTRIAAVSLDSNTVTKPAP
;
A
#
# COMPACT_ATOMS: atom_id res chain seq x y z
N MET A 1 -27.45 -64.32 -46.13
CA MET A 1 -27.65 -64.02 -47.58
C MET A 1 -27.35 -62.56 -47.79
N TYR A 2 -26.32 -62.31 -48.57
CA TYR A 2 -25.94 -61.06 -49.31
C TYR A 2 -25.69 -59.80 -48.45
N GLN A 3 -24.49 -59.37 -48.24
CA GLN A 3 -23.40 -58.85 -49.09
C GLN A 3 -23.44 -57.33 -49.27
N ILE A 4 -22.36 -56.68 -48.74
CA ILE A 4 -21.38 -55.81 -49.45
C ILE A 4 -21.92 -54.43 -49.85
N SER A 5 -21.29 -53.32 -49.64
CA SER A 5 -19.90 -52.84 -49.74
C SER A 5 -19.86 -51.36 -49.35
N SER A 6 -18.87 -50.93 -48.57
CA SER A 6 -17.74 -50.06 -48.83
C SER A 6 -17.92 -49.05 -49.99
N PHE A 7 -17.66 -47.75 -49.69
CA PHE A 7 -16.59 -46.95 -50.28
C PHE A 7 -16.47 -45.55 -49.64
N SER A 8 -15.30 -45.32 -49.23
CA SER A 8 -14.61 -44.06 -48.92
C SER A 8 -14.86 -42.89 -49.90
N LYS A 9 -14.80 -41.63 -49.45
CA LYS A 9 -13.75 -40.66 -49.74
C LYS A 9 -14.21 -39.19 -49.53
N LEU A 10 -13.30 -38.47 -48.89
CA LEU A 10 -12.85 -37.08 -49.18
C LEU A 10 -13.77 -35.88 -48.90
N VAL A 11 -13.23 -35.02 -47.97
CA VAL A 11 -13.38 -33.59 -47.80
C VAL A 11 -13.23 -32.82 -49.12
N PRO A 12 -13.90 -31.66 -49.38
CA PRO A 12 -13.31 -30.42 -48.94
C PRO A 12 -14.29 -29.24 -48.63
N TRP A 13 -13.79 -28.34 -47.78
CA TRP A 13 -13.80 -26.88 -47.83
C TRP A 13 -15.06 -26.04 -48.11
N SER A 14 -15.24 -25.06 -47.19
CA SER A 14 -15.70 -23.68 -47.38
C SER A 14 -17.15 -23.43 -47.78
N ALA A 15 -17.89 -22.78 -46.88
CA ALA A 15 -18.68 -21.62 -47.19
C ALA A 15 -19.11 -20.86 -45.93
N VAL A 16 -18.61 -19.64 -45.83
CA VAL A 16 -19.12 -18.56 -44.99
C VAL A 16 -20.55 -18.26 -45.47
N ALA A 17 -21.55 -18.41 -44.62
CA ALA A 17 -22.90 -17.91 -44.88
C ALA A 17 -23.20 -16.76 -43.92
N LEU A 18 -23.07 -15.56 -44.48
CA LEU A 18 -23.59 -14.30 -43.94
C LEU A 18 -25.10 -14.36 -44.08
N VAL A 19 -25.87 -14.49 -43.00
CA VAL A 19 -27.34 -14.35 -43.01
C VAL A 19 -27.65 -12.97 -42.50
N THR A 20 -27.92 -12.05 -43.45
CA THR A 20 -28.63 -10.79 -43.25
C THR A 20 -30.12 -11.09 -43.19
N LEU A 21 -30.76 -10.97 -42.07
CA LEU A 21 -32.23 -10.92 -41.98
C LEU A 21 -32.64 -9.47 -41.81
N ILE A 22 -33.17 -8.92 -42.93
CA ILE A 22 -33.99 -7.72 -42.95
C ILE A 22 -35.44 -8.18 -42.73
N ALA A 23 -36.03 -7.82 -41.60
CA ALA A 23 -37.49 -7.93 -41.44
C ALA A 23 -38.07 -6.53 -41.30
N ALA A 24 -38.64 -6.03 -42.38
CA ALA A 24 -39.57 -4.92 -42.35
C ALA A 24 -40.93 -5.48 -41.92
N GLY A 25 -41.52 -4.89 -40.89
CA GLY A 25 -42.88 -5.17 -40.44
C GLY A 25 -43.50 -3.93 -39.86
N CYS A 26 -44.33 -3.23 -40.67
CA CYS A 26 -45.24 -2.17 -40.23
C CYS A 26 -46.41 -2.78 -39.45
N GLY A 27 -46.89 -2.06 -38.44
CA GLY A 27 -48.29 -2.18 -38.00
C GLY A 27 -48.55 -1.88 -36.52
N GLY A 28 -48.87 -0.67 -36.20
CA GLY A 28 -49.98 -0.14 -35.40
C GLY A 28 -50.15 -0.48 -33.92
N GLY A 29 -50.24 0.55 -33.08
CA GLY A 29 -51.03 0.53 -31.85
C GLY A 29 -50.33 0.79 -30.54
N ASP A 30 -50.32 2.04 -30.15
CA ASP A 30 -50.36 2.61 -28.78
C ASP A 30 -49.84 1.83 -27.57
N ASN A 31 -48.82 2.35 -26.98
CA ASN A 31 -48.65 2.87 -25.60
C ASN A 31 -47.16 3.12 -25.32
N GLY A 32 -46.81 4.39 -25.20
CA GLY A 32 -45.46 4.92 -25.03
C GLY A 32 -44.60 4.24 -23.98
N ARG A 33 -43.96 3.16 -24.36
CA ARG A 33 -42.72 2.69 -23.77
C ARG A 33 -41.68 2.66 -24.86
N ALA A 34 -40.72 3.59 -24.76
CA ALA A 34 -39.52 3.52 -25.57
C ALA A 34 -38.94 2.10 -25.40
N PRO A 35 -38.48 1.44 -26.47
CA PRO A 35 -37.73 0.19 -26.32
C PRO A 35 -36.50 0.50 -25.45
N ILE A 36 -36.33 -0.23 -24.40
CA ILE A 36 -35.07 -0.29 -23.64
C ILE A 36 -34.07 -0.88 -24.64
N LEU A 37 -33.43 -0.01 -25.44
CA LEU A 37 -32.22 -0.37 -26.15
C LEU A 37 -31.25 -0.85 -25.08
N GLY A 38 -30.79 -2.08 -25.24
CA GLY A 38 -29.96 -2.78 -24.28
C GLY A 38 -28.87 -1.88 -23.74
N ALA A 39 -28.63 -1.99 -22.43
CA ALA A 39 -27.46 -1.47 -21.79
C ALA A 39 -26.26 -1.74 -22.71
N ASP A 40 -25.53 -0.69 -23.08
CA ASP A 40 -24.24 -0.82 -23.74
C ASP A 40 -23.40 -1.79 -22.89
N VAL A 41 -23.37 -3.05 -23.33
CA VAL A 41 -22.42 -4.01 -22.78
C VAL A 41 -21.08 -3.50 -23.28
N LEU A 42 -20.41 -2.69 -22.44
CA LEU A 42 -19.03 -2.31 -22.70
C LEU A 42 -18.27 -3.62 -23.00
N PRO A 43 -17.53 -3.68 -24.12
CA PRO A 43 -16.81 -4.89 -24.45
C PRO A 43 -15.96 -5.29 -23.25
N VAL A 44 -16.16 -6.52 -22.77
CA VAL A 44 -15.40 -7.06 -21.64
C VAL A 44 -13.95 -7.17 -22.11
N GLN A 45 -13.18 -6.14 -21.81
CA GLN A 45 -11.78 -6.04 -22.23
C GLN A 45 -10.93 -6.95 -21.37
N ALA A 46 -10.04 -7.73 -22.01
CA ALA A 46 -9.07 -8.55 -21.30
C ALA A 46 -8.14 -7.68 -20.45
N PRO A 47 -7.61 -8.19 -19.30
CA PRO A 47 -6.69 -7.48 -18.45
C PRO A 47 -5.35 -7.23 -19.16
N PHE A 48 -4.71 -6.09 -18.89
CA PHE A 48 -3.35 -5.75 -19.35
C PHE A 48 -2.61 -4.99 -18.26
N ILE A 49 -1.26 -4.91 -18.38
CA ILE A 49 -0.42 -4.17 -17.43
C ILE A 49 -0.48 -2.68 -17.72
N THR A 50 -0.72 -1.88 -16.69
CA THR A 50 -0.80 -0.41 -16.75
C THR A 50 0.43 0.29 -16.22
N ALA A 51 1.17 -0.33 -15.30
CA ALA A 51 2.41 0.17 -14.73
C ALA A 51 3.26 -0.97 -14.18
N THR A 52 4.59 -0.77 -14.15
CA THR A 52 5.56 -1.67 -13.51
C THR A 52 6.49 -0.90 -12.59
N SER A 53 6.97 -1.55 -11.55
CA SER A 53 8.04 -1.03 -10.70
C SER A 53 9.01 -2.18 -10.38
N PRO A 54 10.30 -2.05 -10.71
CA PRO A 54 10.92 -0.96 -11.48
C PRO A 54 10.28 -0.77 -12.87
N PRO A 55 10.28 0.45 -13.45
CA PRO A 55 9.84 0.65 -14.82
C PRO A 55 10.82 -0.02 -15.80
N SER A 56 10.35 -0.24 -17.03
CA SER A 56 11.20 -0.82 -18.10
C SER A 56 12.45 0.03 -18.31
N ALA A 57 13.60 -0.63 -18.45
CA ALA A 57 14.94 -0.06 -18.60
C ALA A 57 15.43 0.77 -17.40
N ALA A 58 14.83 0.62 -16.20
CA ALA A 58 15.33 1.27 -14.99
C ALA A 58 16.76 0.82 -14.67
N THR A 59 17.59 1.76 -14.27
CA THR A 59 18.96 1.54 -13.77
C THR A 59 19.03 1.86 -12.27
N ASP A 60 20.11 1.47 -11.63
CA ASP A 60 20.36 1.73 -10.20
C ASP A 60 19.26 1.24 -9.24
N VAL A 61 18.57 0.16 -9.64
CA VAL A 61 17.55 -0.45 -8.81
C VAL A 61 18.19 -1.10 -7.58
N PRO A 62 17.73 -0.80 -6.36
CA PRO A 62 18.25 -1.42 -5.15
C PRO A 62 18.20 -2.95 -5.23
N VAL A 63 19.27 -3.61 -4.78
CA VAL A 63 19.33 -5.10 -4.78
C VAL A 63 18.26 -5.75 -3.89
N SER A 64 17.67 -4.99 -2.97
CA SER A 64 16.55 -5.40 -2.10
C SER A 64 15.17 -5.08 -2.68
N ALA A 65 15.09 -4.55 -3.91
CA ALA A 65 13.83 -4.13 -4.51
C ALA A 65 12.89 -5.31 -4.76
N SER A 66 11.60 -5.09 -4.51
CA SER A 66 10.52 -5.93 -5.03
C SER A 66 10.13 -5.48 -6.43
N VAL A 67 9.58 -6.40 -7.23
CA VAL A 67 9.13 -6.14 -8.59
C VAL A 67 7.61 -6.18 -8.64
N SER A 68 6.96 -5.15 -9.17
CA SER A 68 5.49 -5.10 -9.20
C SER A 68 4.92 -4.82 -10.59
N ALA A 69 3.71 -5.32 -10.82
CA ALA A 69 2.90 -5.06 -12.00
C ALA A 69 1.48 -4.64 -11.59
N ALA A 70 1.03 -3.48 -12.03
CA ALA A 70 -0.34 -3.02 -11.87
C ALA A 70 -1.16 -3.36 -13.12
N PHE A 71 -2.41 -3.79 -12.93
CA PHE A 71 -3.31 -4.25 -14.00
C PHE A 71 -4.45 -3.27 -14.26
N SER A 72 -4.97 -3.28 -15.48
CA SER A 72 -6.11 -2.45 -15.90
C SER A 72 -7.42 -2.78 -15.15
N LYS A 73 -7.51 -3.99 -14.57
CA LYS A 73 -8.66 -4.49 -13.80
C LYS A 73 -8.22 -5.45 -12.70
N VAL A 74 -9.16 -5.86 -11.87
CA VAL A 74 -8.93 -6.90 -10.83
C VAL A 74 -8.57 -8.20 -11.50
N MET A 75 -7.55 -8.89 -10.97
CA MET A 75 -7.10 -10.22 -11.39
C MET A 75 -7.58 -11.28 -10.40
N ASP A 76 -7.65 -12.53 -10.84
CA ASP A 76 -7.86 -13.67 -9.94
C ASP A 76 -6.56 -13.96 -9.17
N PRO A 77 -6.54 -13.78 -7.83
CA PRO A 77 -5.34 -14.00 -7.02
C PRO A 77 -4.76 -15.42 -7.16
N ALA A 78 -5.60 -16.43 -7.38
CA ALA A 78 -5.17 -17.81 -7.53
C ALA A 78 -4.32 -18.04 -8.79
N THR A 79 -4.44 -17.15 -9.78
CA THR A 79 -3.66 -17.23 -11.03
C THR A 79 -2.35 -16.44 -10.98
N LEU A 80 -2.13 -15.62 -9.95
CA LEU A 80 -0.92 -14.82 -9.75
C LEU A 80 0.05 -15.55 -8.83
N THR A 81 0.87 -16.38 -9.42
CA THR A 81 1.83 -17.27 -8.75
C THR A 81 3.25 -17.03 -9.27
N VAL A 82 4.25 -17.65 -8.65
CA VAL A 82 5.64 -17.61 -9.13
C VAL A 82 5.87 -18.28 -10.51
N SER A 83 4.88 -18.99 -11.03
CA SER A 83 4.90 -19.54 -12.39
C SER A 83 4.29 -18.59 -13.42
N THR A 84 3.44 -17.65 -13.00
CA THR A 84 2.80 -16.67 -13.87
C THR A 84 3.43 -15.30 -13.79
N PHE A 85 4.01 -14.93 -12.64
CA PHE A 85 4.82 -13.74 -12.47
C PHE A 85 6.26 -14.16 -12.13
N THR A 86 7.16 -14.05 -13.09
CA THR A 86 8.56 -14.51 -13.00
C THR A 86 9.53 -13.35 -13.09
N VAL A 87 10.64 -13.43 -12.33
CA VAL A 87 11.81 -12.57 -12.49
C VAL A 87 13.01 -13.48 -12.82
N ARG A 88 13.82 -13.09 -13.80
CA ARG A 88 14.94 -13.91 -14.30
C ARG A 88 16.22 -13.09 -14.38
N GLN A 89 17.33 -13.76 -14.15
CA GLN A 89 18.68 -13.32 -14.52
C GLN A 89 19.14 -14.19 -15.69
N GLY A 90 19.09 -13.66 -16.90
CA GLY A 90 19.26 -14.48 -18.11
C GLY A 90 18.24 -15.62 -18.14
N ASN A 91 18.72 -16.87 -18.16
CA ASN A 91 17.86 -18.06 -18.16
C ASN A 91 17.48 -18.57 -16.76
N THR A 92 18.07 -18.02 -15.70
CA THR A 92 17.83 -18.47 -14.31
C THR A 92 16.64 -17.76 -13.71
N ILE A 93 15.65 -18.53 -13.22
CA ILE A 93 14.50 -17.99 -12.49
C ILE A 93 14.95 -17.62 -11.08
N ILE A 94 14.63 -16.41 -10.64
CA ILE A 94 14.88 -15.96 -9.28
C ILE A 94 13.79 -16.53 -8.35
N PRO A 95 14.15 -17.21 -7.25
CA PRO A 95 13.17 -17.66 -6.27
C PRO A 95 12.57 -16.46 -5.53
N GLY A 96 11.26 -16.52 -5.26
CA GLY A 96 10.54 -15.41 -4.61
C GLY A 96 9.13 -15.80 -4.24
N VAL A 97 8.37 -14.81 -3.77
CA VAL A 97 6.96 -14.94 -3.43
C VAL A 97 6.17 -13.88 -4.21
N VAL A 98 5.02 -14.28 -4.75
CA VAL A 98 4.07 -13.35 -5.38
C VAL A 98 2.93 -13.09 -4.43
N THR A 99 2.67 -11.82 -4.17
CA THR A 99 1.48 -11.35 -3.44
C THR A 99 0.63 -10.48 -4.36
N TYR A 100 -0.68 -10.47 -4.14
CA TYR A 100 -1.59 -9.67 -4.94
C TYR A 100 -2.56 -8.92 -4.05
N SER A 101 -2.72 -7.62 -4.30
CA SER A 101 -3.67 -6.78 -3.58
C SER A 101 -4.21 -5.67 -4.49
N GLY A 102 -5.50 -5.42 -4.39
CA GLY A 102 -6.17 -4.46 -5.26
C GLY A 102 -6.06 -4.84 -6.74
N ARG A 103 -5.23 -4.14 -7.49
CA ARG A 103 -4.92 -4.42 -8.91
C ARG A 103 -3.41 -4.59 -9.15
N THR A 104 -2.63 -4.85 -8.11
CA THR A 104 -1.18 -4.93 -8.20
C THR A 104 -0.67 -6.27 -7.69
N ALA A 105 0.11 -6.96 -8.49
CA ALA A 105 0.92 -8.09 -8.08
C ALA A 105 2.33 -7.62 -7.73
N VAL A 106 2.90 -8.17 -6.66
CA VAL A 106 4.26 -7.88 -6.19
C VAL A 106 5.02 -9.17 -6.07
N PHE A 107 6.12 -9.29 -6.79
CA PHE A 107 7.11 -10.34 -6.64
C PHE A 107 8.21 -9.86 -5.68
N THR A 108 8.43 -10.59 -4.60
CA THR A 108 9.49 -10.32 -3.62
C THR A 108 10.53 -11.42 -3.73
N PRO A 109 11.78 -11.12 -4.17
CA PRO A 109 12.85 -12.08 -4.21
C PRO A 109 13.15 -12.67 -2.82
N SER A 110 13.46 -13.97 -2.74
CA SER A 110 13.80 -14.64 -1.47
C SER A 110 15.20 -14.26 -0.93
N ALA A 111 16.05 -13.66 -1.77
CA ALA A 111 17.37 -13.15 -1.44
C ALA A 111 17.63 -11.85 -2.22
N PRO A 112 18.51 -10.98 -1.74
CA PRO A 112 18.93 -9.79 -2.50
C PRO A 112 19.39 -10.16 -3.92
N LEU A 113 19.02 -9.32 -4.89
CA LEU A 113 19.44 -9.45 -6.28
C LEU A 113 20.95 -9.19 -6.41
N THR A 114 21.59 -9.76 -7.42
CA THR A 114 22.99 -9.52 -7.70
C THR A 114 23.20 -8.07 -8.16
N PRO A 115 24.19 -7.35 -7.66
CA PRO A 115 24.49 -5.98 -8.09
C PRO A 115 24.92 -5.89 -9.54
N SER A 116 24.78 -4.71 -10.17
CA SER A 116 25.16 -4.41 -11.56
C SER A 116 24.67 -5.45 -12.57
N THR A 117 23.47 -5.98 -12.35
CA THR A 117 22.94 -7.12 -13.10
C THR A 117 21.61 -6.78 -13.73
N VAL A 118 21.42 -7.19 -14.99
CA VAL A 118 20.14 -7.06 -15.70
C VAL A 118 19.21 -8.21 -15.31
N TYR A 119 17.98 -7.85 -14.96
CA TYR A 119 16.90 -8.77 -14.68
C TYR A 119 15.74 -8.53 -15.64
N THR A 120 15.08 -9.61 -16.04
CA THR A 120 13.86 -9.58 -16.85
C THR A 120 12.68 -10.04 -16.02
N ALA A 121 11.68 -9.20 -15.88
CA ALA A 121 10.41 -9.54 -15.26
C ALA A 121 9.34 -9.82 -16.32
N ASN A 122 8.45 -10.77 -16.04
CA ASN A 122 7.39 -11.16 -16.97
C ASN A 122 6.14 -11.64 -16.23
N VAL A 123 4.98 -11.18 -16.64
CA VAL A 123 3.68 -11.76 -16.26
C VAL A 123 3.07 -12.42 -17.49
N ASN A 124 2.94 -13.75 -17.48
CA ASN A 124 2.46 -14.49 -18.64
C ASN A 124 0.92 -14.60 -18.70
N ALA A 125 0.39 -15.11 -19.81
CA ALA A 125 -1.05 -15.26 -20.07
C ALA A 125 -1.76 -16.26 -19.13
N GLY A 126 -1.05 -16.95 -18.24
CA GLY A 126 -1.62 -17.73 -17.15
C GLY A 126 -2.29 -16.87 -16.07
N ALA A 127 -1.86 -15.60 -15.95
CA ALA A 127 -2.55 -14.62 -15.10
C ALA A 127 -3.89 -14.23 -15.76
N ARG A 128 -4.99 -14.34 -14.99
CA ARG A 128 -6.36 -14.16 -15.48
C ARG A 128 -7.18 -13.27 -14.56
N ASP A 129 -8.22 -12.68 -15.11
CA ASP A 129 -9.24 -12.00 -14.30
C ASP A 129 -10.26 -13.02 -13.72
N PRO A 130 -11.15 -12.61 -12.78
CA PRO A 130 -12.13 -13.51 -12.15
C PRO A 130 -13.14 -14.16 -13.11
N ILE A 131 -13.26 -13.64 -14.32
CA ILE A 131 -14.11 -14.20 -15.38
C ILE A 131 -13.30 -14.92 -16.47
N MET A 132 -12.06 -15.32 -16.12
CA MET A 132 -11.16 -16.19 -16.88
C MET A 132 -10.53 -15.60 -18.15
N PHE A 133 -10.60 -14.28 -18.38
CA PHE A 133 -9.83 -13.63 -19.45
C PHE A 133 -8.34 -13.59 -19.09
N SER A 134 -7.53 -14.10 -19.97
CA SER A 134 -6.07 -14.09 -19.84
C SER A 134 -5.51 -12.68 -20.03
N LEU A 135 -4.36 -12.42 -19.36
CA LEU A 135 -3.58 -11.21 -19.58
C LEU A 135 -3.19 -11.08 -21.06
N VAL A 136 -3.38 -9.89 -21.61
CA VAL A 136 -2.98 -9.53 -22.98
C VAL A 136 -1.93 -8.43 -22.98
N GLY A 137 -1.31 -8.18 -24.13
CA GLY A 137 -0.39 -7.05 -24.33
C GLY A 137 -1.10 -5.71 -24.10
N GLY A 138 -0.42 -4.77 -23.48
CA GLY A 138 -0.90 -3.44 -23.16
C GLY A 138 0.13 -2.35 -23.51
N PRO A 139 -0.08 -1.12 -23.05
CA PRO A 139 0.83 -0.01 -23.34
C PRO A 139 2.19 -0.10 -22.62
N VAL A 140 2.27 -0.93 -21.58
CA VAL A 140 3.50 -1.16 -20.81
C VAL A 140 4.19 -2.42 -21.32
N PRO A 141 5.53 -2.40 -21.56
CA PRO A 141 6.27 -3.59 -21.98
C PRO A 141 6.09 -4.74 -21.00
N ASN A 142 5.86 -5.94 -21.54
CA ASN A 142 5.80 -7.19 -20.80
C ASN A 142 6.25 -8.32 -21.74
N PRO A 143 7.43 -8.91 -21.54
CA PRO A 143 8.37 -8.71 -20.42
C PRO A 143 9.03 -7.32 -20.42
N TRP A 144 9.64 -6.96 -19.26
CA TRP A 144 10.43 -5.73 -19.10
C TRP A 144 11.71 -5.99 -18.32
N ASP A 145 12.76 -5.21 -18.63
CA ASP A 145 14.08 -5.35 -18.03
C ASP A 145 14.36 -4.19 -17.08
N PHE A 146 15.22 -4.46 -16.08
CA PHE A 146 15.79 -3.45 -15.20
C PHE A 146 17.20 -3.88 -14.75
N THR A 147 18.05 -2.93 -14.37
CA THR A 147 19.41 -3.17 -13.91
C THR A 147 19.57 -2.76 -12.46
N THR A 148 20.14 -3.65 -11.64
CA THR A 148 20.41 -3.35 -10.23
C THR A 148 21.59 -2.42 -10.07
N ALA A 149 21.58 -1.64 -8.96
CA ALA A 149 22.67 -0.75 -8.56
C ALA A 149 23.99 -1.51 -8.40
N ALA A 150 25.09 -0.85 -8.70
CA ALA A 150 26.42 -1.36 -8.38
C ALA A 150 26.60 -1.45 -6.86
N LEU A 151 27.40 -2.42 -6.40
CA LEU A 151 27.93 -2.33 -5.03
C LEU A 151 28.76 -1.06 -4.93
N THR A 152 28.32 -0.08 -4.16
CA THR A 152 29.26 0.93 -3.65
C THR A 152 30.27 0.15 -2.81
N PRO A 153 31.57 0.17 -3.16
CA PRO A 153 32.58 -0.42 -2.28
C PRO A 153 32.39 0.23 -0.91
N GLY A 154 32.06 -0.55 0.09
CA GLY A 154 32.06 -0.07 1.46
C GLY A 154 33.43 0.57 1.69
N VAL A 155 33.45 1.84 2.08
CA VAL A 155 34.67 2.47 2.54
C VAL A 155 35.14 1.62 3.69
N VAL A 156 36.12 0.74 3.43
CA VAL A 156 36.82 -0.01 4.47
C VAL A 156 37.43 1.08 5.35
N PRO A 157 37.07 1.20 6.64
CA PRO A 157 37.73 2.17 7.49
C PRO A 157 39.22 1.84 7.45
N PRO A 158 40.10 2.84 7.26
CA PRO A 158 41.54 2.61 7.25
C PRO A 158 41.90 1.87 8.55
N PRO A 159 42.84 0.92 8.53
CA PRO A 159 43.21 0.17 9.72
C PRO A 159 43.63 1.19 10.82
N VAL A 160 43.07 0.99 12.00
CA VAL A 160 43.45 1.77 13.18
C VAL A 160 44.94 1.54 13.41
N VAL A 161 45.76 2.53 13.05
CA VAL A 161 47.17 2.52 13.39
C VAL A 161 47.24 2.80 14.88
N VAL A 162 47.40 1.75 15.68
CA VAL A 162 47.72 1.87 17.08
C VAL A 162 49.13 2.46 17.17
N PRO A 163 49.34 3.66 17.75
CA PRO A 163 50.69 4.20 17.88
C PRO A 163 51.54 3.28 18.74
N SER A 164 52.70 2.84 18.23
CA SER A 164 53.69 2.13 19.01
C SER A 164 54.08 2.95 20.23
N PRO A 165 54.16 2.32 21.43
CA PRO A 165 54.62 3.04 22.59
C PRO A 165 56.14 3.34 22.45
N GLY A 166 56.51 4.63 22.38
CA GLY A 166 57.94 5.01 22.48
C GLY A 166 58.45 6.14 21.58
N VAL A 167 57.62 6.88 20.84
CA VAL A 167 58.12 8.05 20.08
C VAL A 167 57.75 9.31 20.83
N VAL A 168 58.77 9.93 21.44
CA VAL A 168 58.68 11.29 22.01
C VAL A 168 58.55 12.29 20.86
N PRO A 169 57.53 13.20 20.81
CA PRO A 169 57.36 14.16 19.75
C PRO A 169 58.50 15.18 19.73
N LEU A 170 59.12 15.41 18.57
CA LEU A 170 60.03 16.50 18.35
C LEU A 170 59.27 17.84 18.49
N PRO A 171 59.87 18.87 19.15
CA PRO A 171 59.22 20.16 19.29
C PRO A 171 59.15 20.88 17.93
N GLY A 172 57.94 21.22 17.50
CA GLY A 172 57.71 22.06 16.31
C GLY A 172 56.82 21.47 15.21
N VAL A 173 56.34 20.23 15.33
CA VAL A 173 55.38 19.65 14.39
C VAL A 173 53.97 19.79 14.97
N LEU A 174 53.14 20.64 14.33
CA LEU A 174 51.70 20.72 14.62
C LEU A 174 51.07 19.33 14.39
N PRO A 175 50.26 18.83 15.30
CA PRO A 175 49.53 17.56 15.07
C PRO A 175 48.69 17.69 13.81
N PRO A 176 48.56 16.63 12.98
CA PRO A 176 47.68 16.64 11.83
C PRO A 176 46.24 16.95 12.29
N PRO A 177 45.45 17.65 11.45
CA PRO A 177 44.06 17.96 11.81
C PRO A 177 43.30 16.69 12.22
N VAL A 178 42.66 16.74 13.36
CA VAL A 178 41.78 15.68 13.82
C VAL A 178 40.63 15.61 12.83
N ILE A 179 40.62 14.61 11.97
CA ILE A 179 39.48 14.30 11.13
C ILE A 179 38.41 13.77 12.07
N VAL A 180 37.46 14.62 12.47
CA VAL A 180 36.26 14.22 13.15
C VAL A 180 35.50 13.34 12.16
N PRO A 181 35.24 12.05 12.49
CA PRO A 181 34.39 11.22 11.59
C PRO A 181 33.07 11.94 11.39
N PRO A 182 32.47 11.87 10.17
CA PRO A 182 31.18 12.46 9.94
C PRO A 182 30.18 11.88 10.98
N PRO A 183 29.24 12.69 11.46
CA PRO A 183 28.26 12.21 12.44
C PRO A 183 27.61 10.93 11.90
N VAL A 184 27.58 9.90 12.72
CA VAL A 184 26.85 8.67 12.41
C VAL A 184 25.38 9.09 12.27
N VAL A 185 24.90 9.16 11.03
CA VAL A 185 23.48 9.44 10.79
C VAL A 185 22.70 8.30 11.44
N ALA A 186 21.94 8.62 12.47
CA ALA A 186 21.08 7.66 13.14
C ALA A 186 20.18 7.01 12.07
N PRO A 187 19.90 5.71 12.14
CA PRO A 187 19.02 5.07 11.17
C PRO A 187 17.69 5.78 11.15
N LEU A 188 17.25 6.23 9.96
CA LEU A 188 16.02 6.98 9.72
C LEU A 188 14.76 6.12 9.95
N GLY A 189 14.92 4.90 10.42
CA GLY A 189 13.87 3.91 10.60
C GLY A 189 13.57 3.14 9.30
N PRO A 190 12.44 2.43 9.24
CA PRO A 190 11.99 1.74 8.03
C PRO A 190 11.53 2.73 6.96
N GLN A 191 11.44 2.29 5.71
CA GLN A 191 10.80 3.09 4.66
C GLN A 191 9.34 3.40 5.01
N ALA A 192 8.86 4.61 4.70
CA ALA A 192 7.47 5.00 4.92
C ALA A 192 6.48 4.06 4.22
N VAL A 193 5.30 3.87 4.81
CA VAL A 193 4.22 3.10 4.18
C VAL A 193 3.58 3.93 3.07
N ASN A 194 3.50 3.35 1.87
CA ASN A 194 2.88 4.03 0.74
C ASN A 194 1.35 3.86 0.78
N LEU A 195 0.64 4.93 1.11
CA LEU A 195 -0.82 4.95 1.15
C LEU A 195 -1.47 5.08 -0.23
N THR A 196 -0.71 5.44 -1.27
CA THR A 196 -1.23 5.67 -2.63
C THR A 196 -2.50 6.50 -2.64
N CYS A 197 -3.59 6.04 -3.25
CA CYS A 197 -4.86 6.76 -3.33
C CYS A 197 -5.57 6.93 -1.96
N ALA A 198 -5.28 6.09 -0.94
CA ALA A 198 -5.80 6.29 0.42
C ALA A 198 -5.19 7.52 1.12
N ALA A 199 -4.07 8.05 0.61
CA ALA A 199 -3.43 9.27 1.15
C ALA A 199 -4.31 10.53 1.06
N ASN A 200 -5.29 10.55 0.17
CA ASN A 200 -6.22 11.69 0.00
C ASN A 200 -7.25 11.79 1.13
N PHE A 201 -7.49 10.72 1.85
CA PHE A 201 -8.52 10.65 2.88
C PHE A 201 -7.97 10.97 4.26
N ALA A 202 -8.69 11.80 5.01
CA ALA A 202 -8.50 12.01 6.44
C ALA A 202 -9.26 10.95 7.25
N VAL A 203 -10.45 10.58 6.76
CA VAL A 203 -11.30 9.52 7.32
C VAL A 203 -11.70 8.58 6.18
N LEU A 204 -11.56 7.26 6.37
CA LEU A 204 -12.01 6.25 5.41
C LEU A 204 -12.57 5.05 6.17
N ALA A 205 -13.83 4.71 5.94
CA ALA A 205 -14.50 3.61 6.63
C ALA A 205 -15.01 2.52 5.66
N GLY A 206 -15.28 1.33 6.24
CA GLY A 206 -15.87 0.21 5.52
C GLY A 206 -17.38 0.15 5.64
N SER A 207 -17.92 0.36 6.83
CA SER A 207 -19.36 0.18 7.09
C SER A 207 -20.13 1.47 7.27
N THR A 208 -19.67 2.37 8.15
CA THR A 208 -20.31 3.66 8.45
C THR A 208 -19.29 4.69 8.88
N VAL A 209 -19.61 5.97 8.67
CA VAL A 209 -18.98 7.10 9.37
C VAL A 209 -20.06 7.80 10.18
N THR A 210 -19.89 7.83 11.50
CA THR A 210 -20.83 8.51 12.40
C THR A 210 -20.12 9.65 13.12
N ASN A 211 -20.81 10.76 13.25
CA ASN A 211 -20.31 11.91 13.98
C ASN A 211 -21.38 12.47 14.92
N THR A 212 -20.95 12.83 16.12
CA THR A 212 -21.72 13.61 17.10
C THR A 212 -20.98 14.92 17.36
N GLY A 213 -21.70 16.01 17.40
CA GLY A 213 -21.13 17.32 17.68
C GLY A 213 -20.33 17.96 16.55
N PRO A 214 -19.66 19.10 16.81
CA PRO A 214 -19.02 19.94 15.78
C PRO A 214 -17.61 19.43 15.38
N THR A 215 -17.51 18.21 14.91
CA THR A 215 -16.24 17.66 14.38
C THR A 215 -15.76 18.44 13.15
N GLN A 216 -14.45 18.67 13.06
CA GLN A 216 -13.79 19.26 11.90
C GLN A 216 -12.84 18.25 11.24
N ILE A 217 -13.07 17.97 9.97
CA ILE A 217 -12.14 17.19 9.13
C ILE A 217 -11.42 18.17 8.21
N VAL A 218 -10.10 18.21 8.29
CA VAL A 218 -9.28 19.25 7.62
C VAL A 218 -8.31 18.65 6.63
N ASN A 219 -8.23 19.23 5.43
CA ASN A 219 -7.29 18.91 4.35
C ASN A 219 -7.39 17.47 3.79
N GLY A 220 -8.53 16.82 3.92
CA GLY A 220 -8.72 15.48 3.37
C GLY A 220 -10.16 15.08 3.24
N ASP A 221 -10.42 14.08 2.41
CA ASP A 221 -11.75 13.55 2.17
C ASP A 221 -12.25 12.66 3.32
N VAL A 222 -13.57 12.59 3.45
CA VAL A 222 -14.28 11.56 4.23
C VAL A 222 -14.80 10.52 3.26
N GLY A 223 -14.29 9.29 3.32
CA GLY A 223 -14.63 8.20 2.41
C GLY A 223 -15.39 7.08 3.11
N LEU A 224 -16.32 6.47 2.38
CA LEU A 224 -17.07 5.31 2.81
C LEU A 224 -17.28 4.34 1.65
N SER A 225 -16.89 3.09 1.82
CA SER A 225 -17.18 1.97 0.90
C SER A 225 -16.89 0.62 1.58
N PRO A 226 -17.75 -0.42 1.43
CA PRO A 226 -19.01 -0.48 0.68
C PRO A 226 -20.23 0.07 1.44
N GLY A 227 -20.06 0.56 2.68
CA GLY A 227 -21.13 1.16 3.47
C GLY A 227 -21.75 2.38 2.79
N SER A 228 -22.95 2.79 3.23
CA SER A 228 -23.69 3.91 2.61
C SER A 228 -24.09 5.02 3.58
N ALA A 229 -23.82 4.87 4.89
CA ALA A 229 -24.25 5.81 5.89
C ALA A 229 -23.10 6.68 6.43
N VAL A 230 -23.07 7.93 6.02
CA VAL A 230 -22.29 9.01 6.65
C VAL A 230 -23.27 9.93 7.36
N THR A 231 -23.19 10.03 8.68
CA THR A 231 -24.15 10.79 9.51
C THR A 231 -23.45 11.81 10.38
N GLY A 232 -24.18 12.86 10.80
CA GLY A 232 -23.65 13.91 11.66
C GLY A 232 -22.80 14.97 10.92
N PHE A 233 -22.97 15.11 9.62
CA PHE A 233 -22.39 16.18 8.79
C PHE A 233 -23.49 16.91 8.01
N PRO A 234 -24.09 17.97 8.58
CA PRO A 234 -23.76 18.73 9.79
C PRO A 234 -24.18 18.02 11.10
N PRO A 235 -23.72 18.44 12.32
CA PRO A 235 -22.91 19.64 12.59
C PRO A 235 -21.41 19.49 12.28
N GLY A 236 -20.93 18.28 12.01
CA GLY A 236 -19.56 18.11 11.53
C GLY A 236 -19.32 18.83 10.20
N THR A 237 -18.07 19.22 9.96
CA THR A 237 -17.65 19.94 8.75
C THR A 237 -16.43 19.27 8.10
N VAL A 238 -16.34 19.37 6.76
CA VAL A 238 -15.18 18.95 6.00
C VAL A 238 -14.59 20.16 5.29
N VAL A 239 -13.37 20.53 5.64
CA VAL A 239 -12.65 21.70 5.12
C VAL A 239 -11.47 21.25 4.27
N GLY A 240 -11.42 21.68 3.02
CA GLY A 240 -10.36 21.28 2.08
C GLY A 240 -10.46 19.81 1.65
N GLY A 241 -11.69 19.25 1.66
CA GLY A 241 -12.01 17.90 1.22
C GLY A 241 -13.49 17.75 0.88
N SER A 242 -13.91 16.52 0.60
CA SER A 242 -15.29 16.18 0.23
C SER A 242 -15.73 14.89 0.93
N ILE A 243 -17.06 14.70 1.05
CA ILE A 243 -17.63 13.42 1.48
C ILE A 243 -17.84 12.55 0.23
N ARG A 244 -17.28 11.34 0.23
CA ARG A 244 -17.29 10.39 -0.87
C ARG A 244 -17.89 9.07 -0.41
N ILE A 245 -19.02 8.71 -0.99
CA ILE A 245 -19.76 7.49 -0.62
C ILE A 245 -19.90 6.60 -1.85
N ASN A 246 -19.27 5.43 -1.83
CA ASN A 246 -19.32 4.43 -2.90
C ASN A 246 -18.98 4.99 -4.31
N ASP A 247 -18.29 6.12 -4.38
CA ASP A 247 -17.74 6.62 -5.62
C ASP A 247 -16.42 5.89 -5.98
N VAL A 248 -15.92 6.13 -7.18
CA VAL A 248 -14.69 5.51 -7.66
C VAL A 248 -13.51 5.80 -6.72
N ALA A 249 -13.40 7.03 -6.22
CA ALA A 249 -12.28 7.42 -5.35
C ALA A 249 -12.33 6.70 -3.99
N ALA A 250 -13.51 6.58 -3.36
CA ALA A 250 -13.67 5.86 -2.11
C ALA A 250 -13.44 4.35 -2.29
N ASN A 251 -13.94 3.76 -3.39
CA ASN A 251 -13.76 2.35 -3.71
C ASN A 251 -12.27 2.01 -3.94
N ASP A 252 -11.58 2.80 -4.74
CA ASP A 252 -10.15 2.62 -5.01
C ASP A 252 -9.32 2.81 -3.73
N ALA A 253 -9.65 3.81 -2.91
CA ALA A 253 -8.97 4.07 -1.65
C ALA A 253 -9.06 2.90 -0.66
N LYS A 254 -10.15 2.13 -0.65
CA LYS A 254 -10.28 0.91 0.15
C LYS A 254 -9.28 -0.16 -0.29
N GLY A 255 -9.08 -0.30 -1.61
CA GLY A 255 -8.05 -1.18 -2.18
C GLY A 255 -6.63 -0.73 -1.77
N CYS A 256 -6.35 0.57 -1.92
CA CYS A 256 -5.08 1.18 -1.54
C CYS A 256 -4.79 1.04 -0.03
N LEU A 257 -5.80 1.25 0.82
CA LEU A 257 -5.68 1.04 2.27
C LEU A 257 -5.35 -0.41 2.61
N THR A 258 -6.00 -1.36 1.95
CA THR A 258 -5.72 -2.79 2.18
C THR A 258 -4.28 -3.14 1.79
N ALA A 259 -3.77 -2.60 0.69
CA ALA A 259 -2.38 -2.77 0.28
C ALA A 259 -1.39 -2.16 1.30
N ALA A 260 -1.64 -0.93 1.73
CA ALA A 260 -0.81 -0.23 2.72
C ALA A 260 -0.82 -0.93 4.09
N TYR A 261 -1.99 -1.39 4.53
CA TYR A 261 -2.13 -2.17 5.76
C TYR A 261 -1.32 -3.47 5.71
N ASN A 262 -1.43 -4.22 4.60
CA ASN A 262 -0.72 -5.49 4.43
C ASN A 262 0.79 -5.27 4.30
N ASP A 263 1.23 -4.20 3.63
CA ASP A 263 2.64 -3.79 3.60
C ASP A 263 3.16 -3.53 5.02
N ALA A 264 2.47 -2.69 5.80
CA ALA A 264 2.85 -2.39 7.17
C ALA A 264 2.88 -3.65 8.05
N ALA A 265 1.87 -4.52 7.96
CA ALA A 265 1.76 -5.77 8.73
C ALA A 265 2.84 -6.81 8.35
N GLY A 266 3.23 -6.85 7.08
CA GLY A 266 4.17 -7.83 6.54
C GLY A 266 5.66 -7.49 6.74
N ARG A 267 5.99 -6.31 7.27
CA ARG A 267 7.39 -5.92 7.46
C ARG A 267 8.05 -6.70 8.59
N THR A 268 9.27 -7.19 8.34
CA THR A 268 9.98 -8.10 9.25
C THR A 268 11.42 -7.66 9.56
N THR A 269 11.89 -6.56 8.96
CA THR A 269 13.28 -6.12 9.13
C THR A 269 13.49 -5.50 10.52
N ALA A 270 14.26 -6.17 11.36
CA ALA A 270 14.69 -5.74 12.68
C ALA A 270 13.56 -5.17 13.58
N PRO A 271 12.44 -5.90 13.80
CA PRO A 271 11.35 -5.38 14.60
C PRO A 271 11.76 -5.27 16.09
N ILE A 272 11.45 -4.13 16.69
CA ILE A 272 11.60 -3.88 18.11
C ILE A 272 10.33 -4.39 18.81
N LEU A 273 10.47 -5.39 19.67
CA LEU A 273 9.32 -5.93 20.39
C LEU A 273 8.88 -4.97 21.50
N ILE A 274 7.59 -4.66 21.53
CA ILE A 274 6.97 -3.80 22.54
C ILE A 274 5.68 -4.44 23.04
N SER A 275 5.25 -4.07 24.24
CA SER A 275 4.00 -4.58 24.82
C SER A 275 3.42 -3.61 25.85
N GLY A 276 2.10 -3.68 26.06
CA GLY A 276 1.38 -2.96 27.10
C GLY A 276 1.40 -1.44 26.92
N ASN A 277 1.74 -0.72 27.98
CA ASN A 277 1.69 0.74 28.01
C ASN A 277 2.95 1.38 27.39
N LEU A 278 2.70 2.31 26.44
CA LEU A 278 3.73 3.12 25.80
C LEU A 278 3.90 4.50 26.45
N GLY A 279 3.00 4.88 27.37
CA GLY A 279 3.06 6.16 28.06
C GLY A 279 4.33 6.32 28.89
N GLY A 280 4.92 7.51 28.87
CA GLY A 280 6.18 7.82 29.51
C GLY A 280 7.43 7.37 28.74
N ARG A 281 7.29 6.80 27.55
CA ARG A 281 8.42 6.36 26.71
C ARG A 281 8.77 7.40 25.66
N THR A 282 10.05 7.46 25.33
CA THR A 282 10.58 8.14 24.11
C THR A 282 11.08 7.07 23.16
N LEU A 283 10.56 7.03 21.94
CA LEU A 283 10.88 6.01 20.94
C LEU A 283 11.60 6.64 19.75
N ALA A 284 12.76 6.08 19.41
CA ALA A 284 13.50 6.40 18.20
C ALA A 284 12.78 5.85 16.95
N PRO A 285 13.13 6.31 15.73
CA PRO A 285 12.59 5.75 14.48
C PRO A 285 12.78 4.24 14.40
N GLY A 286 11.77 3.51 13.92
CA GLY A 286 11.88 2.05 13.86
C GLY A 286 10.58 1.33 13.52
N LEU A 287 10.71 0.01 13.33
CA LEU A 287 9.61 -0.93 13.23
C LEU A 287 9.34 -1.54 14.61
N TYR A 288 8.17 -1.27 15.16
CA TYR A 288 7.76 -1.76 16.49
C TYR A 288 6.67 -2.82 16.32
N LYS A 289 6.79 -3.92 17.07
CA LYS A 289 5.86 -5.05 16.97
C LYS A 289 5.33 -5.47 18.32
N SER A 290 3.99 -5.58 18.44
CA SER A 290 3.30 -6.14 19.61
C SER A 290 2.44 -7.33 19.20
N SER A 291 2.50 -8.39 19.98
CA SER A 291 1.62 -9.56 19.85
C SER A 291 0.27 -9.39 20.56
N SER A 292 0.03 -8.24 21.18
CA SER A 292 -1.18 -7.94 21.97
C SER A 292 -1.62 -6.49 21.78
N THR A 293 -2.53 -6.02 22.63
CA THR A 293 -2.95 -4.62 22.71
C THR A 293 -1.80 -3.72 23.12
N LEU A 294 -1.76 -2.51 22.57
CA LEU A 294 -0.94 -1.40 23.04
C LEU A 294 -1.82 -0.29 23.57
N GLU A 295 -1.31 0.44 24.56
CA GLU A 295 -2.01 1.58 25.13
C GLU A 295 -1.05 2.74 25.43
N VAL A 296 -1.61 3.96 25.47
CA VAL A 296 -0.96 5.15 26.00
C VAL A 296 -1.78 5.59 27.21
N SER A 297 -1.42 5.12 28.39
CA SER A 297 -2.26 5.29 29.62
C SER A 297 -1.56 6.01 30.77
N SER A 298 -0.30 5.68 31.07
CA SER A 298 0.43 6.19 32.24
C SER A 298 1.52 7.19 31.83
N GLY A 299 1.13 8.31 31.21
CA GLY A 299 2.02 9.32 30.64
C GLY A 299 1.88 9.41 29.13
N ASP A 300 2.59 10.33 28.53
CA ASP A 300 2.53 10.59 27.10
C ASP A 300 3.63 9.83 26.37
N LEU A 301 3.38 9.50 25.10
CA LEU A 301 4.38 8.86 24.23
C LEU A 301 5.10 9.96 23.43
N VAL A 302 6.44 9.91 23.42
CA VAL A 302 7.27 10.80 22.60
C VAL A 302 7.90 9.98 21.46
N LEU A 303 7.76 10.47 20.24
CA LEU A 303 8.45 9.98 19.05
C LEU A 303 9.52 10.99 18.66
N ASP A 304 10.80 10.66 18.88
CA ASP A 304 11.91 11.58 18.71
C ASP A 304 12.78 11.20 17.52
N GLY A 305 12.93 12.13 16.57
CA GLY A 305 13.73 11.91 15.38
C GLY A 305 13.61 13.06 14.37
N PRO A 306 14.47 13.08 13.34
CA PRO A 306 14.45 14.10 12.28
C PRO A 306 13.20 14.02 11.40
N ALA A 307 13.05 14.99 10.49
CA ALA A 307 11.85 15.16 9.65
C ALA A 307 11.57 13.98 8.70
N ASP A 308 12.58 13.22 8.33
CA ASP A 308 12.51 12.06 7.46
C ASP A 308 12.46 10.71 8.23
N ALA A 309 12.49 10.77 9.57
CA ALA A 309 12.35 9.60 10.43
C ALA A 309 10.98 8.93 10.29
N VAL A 310 10.95 7.60 10.34
CA VAL A 310 9.73 6.81 10.17
C VAL A 310 9.51 5.86 11.34
N TRP A 311 8.27 5.82 11.83
CA TRP A 311 7.80 4.85 12.83
C TRP A 311 6.68 4.00 12.24
N ILE A 312 6.79 2.69 12.40
CA ILE A 312 5.73 1.75 12.06
C ILE A 312 5.44 0.88 13.27
N PHE A 313 4.20 0.89 13.71
CA PHE A 313 3.71 0.05 14.80
C PHE A 313 2.84 -1.06 14.23
N GLN A 314 3.27 -2.31 14.43
CA GLN A 314 2.49 -3.52 14.14
C GLN A 314 1.84 -4.00 15.44
N ILE A 315 0.52 -3.91 15.53
CA ILE A 315 -0.25 -4.23 16.73
C ILE A 315 -1.20 -5.38 16.41
N ALA A 316 -0.99 -6.55 17.00
CA ALA A 316 -1.79 -7.73 16.69
C ALA A 316 -3.26 -7.61 17.15
N SER A 317 -3.54 -6.77 18.15
CA SER A 317 -4.87 -6.56 18.71
C SER A 317 -5.28 -5.08 18.60
N SER A 318 -5.66 -4.43 19.69
CA SER A 318 -6.19 -3.06 19.72
C SER A 318 -5.15 -2.02 20.16
N LEU A 319 -5.43 -0.76 19.81
CA LEU A 319 -4.72 0.41 20.31
C LEU A 319 -5.70 1.30 21.09
N THR A 320 -5.32 1.73 22.30
CA THR A 320 -6.13 2.63 23.11
C THR A 320 -5.30 3.78 23.67
N THR A 321 -5.91 4.94 23.82
CA THR A 321 -5.35 6.02 24.65
C THR A 321 -6.29 6.33 25.80
N SER A 322 -5.74 6.58 26.98
CA SER A 322 -6.52 7.12 28.09
C SER A 322 -6.88 8.59 27.84
N PRO A 323 -7.88 9.13 28.53
CA PRO A 323 -8.25 10.55 28.40
C PRO A 323 -7.05 11.48 28.61
N ALA A 324 -6.97 12.54 27.82
CA ALA A 324 -5.93 13.57 27.84
C ALA A 324 -4.50 13.06 27.62
N ARG A 325 -4.31 11.83 27.13
CA ARG A 325 -2.97 11.32 26.78
C ARG A 325 -2.57 11.77 25.38
N GLN A 326 -1.27 11.96 25.20
CA GLN A 326 -0.71 12.52 23.99
C GLN A 326 0.34 11.61 23.37
N VAL A 327 0.36 11.59 22.04
CA VAL A 327 1.51 11.17 21.24
C VAL A 327 2.15 12.45 20.71
N THR A 328 3.37 12.75 21.14
CA THR A 328 4.08 13.99 20.77
C THR A 328 5.25 13.68 19.85
N LEU A 329 5.59 14.62 18.97
CA LEU A 329 6.68 14.52 18.02
C LEU A 329 7.77 15.50 18.40
N THR A 330 9.03 15.05 18.47
CA THR A 330 10.21 15.88 18.77
C THR A 330 11.33 15.65 17.76
N GLY A 331 12.38 16.48 17.82
CA GLY A 331 13.51 16.36 16.90
C GLY A 331 13.24 16.75 15.45
N GLY A 332 12.04 17.22 15.14
CA GLY A 332 11.60 17.53 13.77
C GLY A 332 10.72 16.46 13.15
N ALA A 333 10.39 15.39 13.87
CA ALA A 333 9.52 14.28 13.42
C ALA A 333 8.19 14.79 12.86
N LEU A 334 7.67 14.10 11.86
CA LEU A 334 6.47 14.50 11.13
C LEU A 334 5.38 13.43 11.23
N ALA A 335 4.15 13.85 11.51
CA ALA A 335 3.00 12.95 11.65
C ALA A 335 2.72 12.10 10.39
N ARG A 336 3.07 12.59 9.20
CA ARG A 336 2.95 11.84 7.94
C ARG A 336 3.80 10.58 7.88
N ASN A 337 4.86 10.50 8.70
CA ASN A 337 5.82 9.40 8.76
C ASN A 337 5.55 8.42 9.92
N VAL A 338 4.44 8.57 10.62
CA VAL A 338 4.03 7.67 11.72
C VAL A 338 2.85 6.84 11.28
N PHE A 339 3.00 5.50 11.35
CA PHE A 339 2.00 4.54 10.87
C PHE A 339 1.67 3.51 11.96
N TRP A 340 0.38 3.35 12.22
CA TRP A 340 -0.17 2.41 13.19
C TRP A 340 -1.00 1.36 12.47
N GLN A 341 -0.43 0.17 12.25
CA GLN A 341 -1.17 -0.98 11.74
C GLN A 341 -1.77 -1.72 12.95
N ILE A 342 -3.10 -1.85 12.98
CA ILE A 342 -3.87 -2.30 14.14
C ILE A 342 -4.74 -3.48 13.72
N GLY A 343 -4.49 -4.65 14.35
CA GLY A 343 -5.14 -5.92 13.99
C GLY A 343 -6.64 -5.97 14.30
N THR A 344 -7.13 -5.11 15.20
CA THR A 344 -8.56 -4.99 15.48
C THR A 344 -9.00 -3.53 15.43
N SER A 345 -9.20 -2.86 16.55
CA SER A 345 -9.78 -1.52 16.64
C SER A 345 -8.87 -0.54 17.37
N ALA A 346 -9.02 0.74 17.06
CA ALA A 346 -8.40 1.84 17.79
C ALA A 346 -9.45 2.67 18.54
N THR A 347 -9.09 3.11 19.75
CA THR A 347 -9.91 4.06 20.52
C THR A 347 -9.02 5.17 21.05
N LEU A 348 -9.26 6.39 20.61
CA LEU A 348 -8.63 7.57 21.17
C LEU A 348 -9.49 8.13 22.31
N GLY A 349 -8.90 8.27 23.51
CA GLY A 349 -9.57 8.75 24.70
C GLY A 349 -10.01 10.21 24.57
N THR A 350 -10.96 10.61 25.41
CA THR A 350 -11.45 11.99 25.48
C THR A 350 -10.30 12.98 25.62
N ASP A 351 -10.34 14.07 24.84
CA ASP A 351 -9.33 15.15 24.82
C ASP A 351 -7.88 14.67 24.59
N SER A 352 -7.70 13.49 24.01
CA SER A 352 -6.35 12.99 23.64
C SER A 352 -5.82 13.69 22.38
N LEU A 353 -4.50 13.81 22.27
CA LEU A 353 -3.82 14.31 21.08
C LEU A 353 -3.00 13.17 20.44
N PHE A 354 -3.33 12.82 19.21
CA PHE A 354 -2.70 11.69 18.55
C PHE A 354 -2.04 12.08 17.23
N GLN A 355 -0.95 11.39 16.89
CA GLN A 355 -0.15 11.68 15.71
C GLN A 355 -0.03 10.45 14.82
N GLY A 356 -0.19 10.66 13.51
CA GLY A 356 0.09 9.63 12.49
C GLY A 356 -1.15 9.00 11.90
N THR A 357 -0.92 8.07 10.97
CA THR A 357 -1.97 7.36 10.24
C THR A 357 -2.37 6.09 10.99
N LEU A 358 -3.61 6.03 11.45
CA LEU A 358 -4.25 4.85 12.00
C LEU A 358 -4.81 4.01 10.85
N MET A 359 -4.38 2.75 10.74
CA MET A 359 -4.88 1.75 9.80
C MET A 359 -5.42 0.57 10.62
N ALA A 360 -6.71 0.55 10.89
CA ALA A 360 -7.34 -0.49 11.68
C ALA A 360 -8.05 -1.52 10.79
N ASP A 361 -7.99 -2.79 11.18
CA ASP A 361 -8.74 -3.83 10.48
C ASP A 361 -10.25 -3.64 10.69
N GLN A 362 -10.66 -3.34 11.92
CA GLN A 362 -12.06 -3.19 12.28
C GLN A 362 -12.44 -1.70 12.40
N SER A 363 -12.58 -1.15 13.57
CA SER A 363 -13.12 0.20 13.80
C SER A 363 -12.09 1.17 14.39
N ILE A 364 -12.38 2.46 14.19
CA ILE A 364 -11.68 3.53 14.87
C ILE A 364 -12.72 4.43 15.56
N THR A 365 -12.54 4.67 16.85
CA THR A 365 -13.37 5.57 17.65
C THR A 365 -12.51 6.72 18.19
N LEU A 366 -12.90 7.93 17.91
CA LEU A 366 -12.38 9.12 18.52
C LEU A 366 -13.42 9.61 19.53
N ASN A 367 -13.12 9.47 20.83
CA ASN A 367 -13.99 9.98 21.89
C ASN A 367 -14.01 11.51 21.88
N THR A 368 -14.94 12.08 22.64
CA THR A 368 -15.23 13.53 22.69
C THR A 368 -13.95 14.37 22.79
N GLY A 369 -13.79 15.31 21.89
CA GLY A 369 -12.67 16.26 21.90
C GLY A 369 -11.31 15.70 21.49
N ALA A 370 -11.19 14.42 21.16
CA ALA A 370 -9.91 13.86 20.71
C ALA A 370 -9.44 14.53 19.40
N VAL A 371 -8.16 14.84 19.32
CA VAL A 371 -7.51 15.47 18.17
C VAL A 371 -6.56 14.49 17.50
N LEU A 372 -6.73 14.30 16.19
CA LEU A 372 -5.86 13.47 15.37
C LEU A 372 -5.17 14.32 14.29
N ASN A 373 -3.87 14.54 14.44
CA ASN A 373 -3.03 15.00 13.33
C ASN A 373 -2.54 13.78 12.56
N GLY A 374 -3.33 13.38 11.59
CA GLY A 374 -3.16 12.08 10.95
C GLY A 374 -4.35 11.68 10.10
N ARG A 375 -4.57 10.35 10.01
CA ARG A 375 -5.70 9.75 9.28
C ARG A 375 -6.33 8.63 10.09
N ALA A 376 -7.66 8.51 10.00
CA ALA A 376 -8.43 7.41 10.58
C ALA A 376 -8.98 6.52 9.46
N LEU A 377 -8.29 5.41 9.18
CA LEU A 377 -8.58 4.54 8.03
C LEU A 377 -8.93 3.13 8.51
N THR A 378 -10.16 2.67 8.27
CA THR A 378 -10.60 1.31 8.64
C THR A 378 -10.83 0.45 7.40
N ARG A 379 -10.42 -0.83 7.50
CA ARG A 379 -10.61 -1.78 6.40
C ARG A 379 -12.06 -2.29 6.32
N ILE A 380 -12.67 -2.62 7.44
CA ILE A 380 -13.95 -3.36 7.47
C ILE A 380 -15.06 -2.55 8.11
N ALA A 381 -14.85 -2.02 9.32
CA ALA A 381 -15.93 -1.48 10.12
C ALA A 381 -16.00 0.06 10.09
N ALA A 382 -16.52 0.66 11.16
CA ALA A 382 -16.90 2.06 11.24
C ALA A 382 -15.76 2.96 11.70
N VAL A 383 -15.87 4.27 11.36
CA VAL A 383 -15.22 5.35 12.07
C VAL A 383 -16.28 6.16 12.83
N SER A 384 -16.10 6.29 14.15
CA SER A 384 -17.00 7.05 15.03
C SER A 384 -16.27 8.27 15.59
N LEU A 385 -16.92 9.41 15.49
CA LEU A 385 -16.39 10.72 15.84
C LEU A 385 -17.34 11.45 16.80
N ASP A 386 -16.78 12.25 17.71
CA ASP A 386 -17.52 13.09 18.63
C ASP A 386 -16.75 14.37 18.96
N SER A 387 -17.16 15.48 18.34
CA SER A 387 -16.56 16.81 18.58
C SER A 387 -15.04 16.84 18.36
N ASN A 388 -14.55 16.16 17.35
CA ASN A 388 -13.11 15.93 17.10
C ASN A 388 -12.52 16.96 16.12
N THR A 389 -11.20 17.00 16.08
CA THR A 389 -10.45 17.59 14.97
C THR A 389 -9.57 16.53 14.35
N VAL A 390 -9.78 16.25 13.05
CA VAL A 390 -8.92 15.34 12.28
C VAL A 390 -8.26 16.14 11.17
N THR A 391 -6.94 16.30 11.25
CA THR A 391 -6.16 17.06 10.25
C THR A 391 -5.26 16.10 9.48
N LYS A 392 -5.54 15.93 8.19
CA LYS A 392 -4.65 15.16 7.31
C LYS A 392 -3.32 15.89 7.16
N PRO A 393 -2.17 15.24 7.47
CA PRO A 393 -0.86 15.86 7.30
C PRO A 393 -0.60 16.23 5.83
N ALA A 394 0.13 17.32 5.62
CA ALA A 394 0.66 17.68 4.31
C ALA A 394 1.61 16.59 3.77
N PRO A 395 1.70 16.43 2.44
CA PRO A 395 2.60 15.48 1.78
C PRO A 395 4.06 15.64 2.16
#